data_4657dcec92e00a4db8068d9145627ae9
#
_entry.id   4657dcec92e00a4db8068d9145627ae9
#
_cell.length_a   1.000
_cell.length_b   1.000
_cell.length_c   1.000
_cell.angle_alpha   90.00
_cell.angle_beta   90.00
_cell.angle_gamma   90.00
#
_symmetry.space_group_name_H-M   'P 1'
#
loop_
_entity.id
_entity.type
_entity.pdbx_description
1 polymer ?
#
loop_
_entity_poly.entity_id
_entity_poly.type
_entity_poly.pdbx_seq_one_letter_code
_entity_poly.pdbx_strand_id
1 'polypeptide(L)'
;MSLPQAAARYLQVKHYVLERIAGGSLKAGGRVPSENELVRELAVSRMTANRALKELTADGVLVRIAGVGTFVAEQRVHAHPLEVRNIADEIRARGHEYRVKVIALNTVQASRELAERFQVRAGSALDYSLLTHFEGALPLQVEERYVNPLAAPGYLANDFTRVTPHEFLIRVAPLQRAEHTVRALAPDRRIRRLLKLEGDEACLLIRRRTFSQGRVASLADLYHPGSRYELAANCQPR
;
A
#
# COMPACT_ATOMS: atom_id res chain seq x y z
N MET A 1 1.29 -8.33 -31.21
CA MET A 1 2.73 -8.68 -31.11
C MET A 1 2.87 -9.70 -29.99
N SER A 2 3.15 -10.97 -30.34
CA SER A 2 3.36 -12.04 -29.37
C SER A 2 4.65 -11.81 -28.60
N LEU A 3 4.60 -11.90 -27.26
CA LEU A 3 5.81 -11.85 -26.44
C LEU A 3 6.78 -12.97 -26.87
N PRO A 4 8.12 -12.74 -26.84
CA PRO A 4 9.09 -13.79 -27.09
C PRO A 4 8.82 -14.98 -26.16
N GLN A 5 8.89 -16.21 -26.68
CA GLN A 5 8.53 -17.46 -25.98
C GLN A 5 9.24 -17.60 -24.59
N ALA A 6 10.45 -17.07 -24.46
CA ALA A 6 11.20 -17.02 -23.19
C ALA A 6 10.58 -16.07 -22.16
N ALA A 7 10.01 -14.93 -22.59
CA ALA A 7 9.33 -13.98 -21.72
C ALA A 7 7.99 -14.53 -21.22
N ALA A 8 7.25 -15.28 -22.06
CA ALA A 8 6.00 -15.92 -21.67
C ALA A 8 6.23 -17.01 -20.59
N ARG A 9 7.26 -17.84 -20.73
CA ARG A 9 7.58 -18.92 -19.79
C ARG A 9 8.07 -18.38 -18.43
N TYR A 10 8.78 -17.28 -18.43
CA TYR A 10 9.21 -16.61 -17.21
C TYR A 10 8.02 -16.03 -16.42
N LEU A 11 7.08 -15.35 -17.10
CA LEU A 11 5.85 -14.86 -16.49
C LEU A 11 4.97 -16.01 -15.97
N GLN A 12 4.95 -17.14 -16.64
CA GLN A 12 4.26 -18.36 -16.19
C GLN A 12 4.76 -18.83 -14.82
N VAL A 13 6.08 -18.84 -14.60
CA VAL A 13 6.65 -19.21 -13.29
C VAL A 13 6.26 -18.20 -12.20
N LYS A 14 6.36 -16.89 -12.49
CA LYS A 14 5.94 -15.85 -11.54
C LYS A 14 4.47 -16.02 -11.17
N HIS A 15 3.61 -16.18 -12.15
CA HIS A 15 2.16 -16.32 -11.97
C HIS A 15 1.81 -17.55 -11.13
N TYR A 16 2.40 -18.70 -11.45
CA TYR A 16 2.23 -19.94 -10.71
C TYR A 16 2.55 -19.80 -9.20
N VAL A 17 3.66 -19.11 -8.87
CA VAL A 17 4.04 -18.90 -7.46
C VAL A 17 3.07 -17.92 -6.79
N LEU A 18 2.74 -16.80 -7.46
CA LEU A 18 1.85 -15.78 -6.91
C LEU A 18 0.42 -16.29 -6.70
N GLU A 19 -0.12 -17.09 -7.60
CA GLU A 19 -1.45 -17.69 -7.46
C GLU A 19 -1.50 -18.66 -6.27
N ARG A 20 -0.45 -19.47 -6.05
CA ARG A 20 -0.38 -20.37 -4.90
C ARG A 20 -0.25 -19.65 -3.57
N ILE A 21 0.40 -18.48 -3.56
CA ILE A 21 0.45 -17.61 -2.37
C ILE A 21 -0.94 -17.00 -2.15
N ALA A 22 -1.56 -16.42 -3.18
CA ALA A 22 -2.89 -15.82 -3.09
C ALA A 22 -3.99 -16.83 -2.73
N GLY A 23 -3.88 -18.05 -3.26
CA GLY A 23 -4.81 -19.15 -2.95
C GLY A 23 -4.54 -19.87 -1.62
N GLY A 24 -3.52 -19.42 -0.83
CA GLY A 24 -3.20 -19.95 0.50
C GLY A 24 -2.51 -21.32 0.51
N SER A 25 -2.20 -21.92 -0.65
CA SER A 25 -1.46 -23.19 -0.74
C SER A 25 0.02 -23.04 -0.42
N LEU A 26 0.59 -21.83 -0.62
CA LEU A 26 1.89 -21.42 -0.12
C LEU A 26 1.69 -20.35 0.96
N LYS A 27 1.82 -20.74 2.21
CA LYS A 27 1.68 -19.83 3.37
C LYS A 27 2.96 -19.02 3.60
N ALA A 28 2.84 -17.89 4.28
CA ALA A 28 3.99 -17.11 4.78
C ALA A 28 4.96 -18.01 5.57
N GLY A 29 6.26 -17.91 5.32
CA GLY A 29 7.28 -18.81 5.85
C GLY A 29 7.31 -20.20 5.21
N GLY A 30 6.34 -20.54 4.34
CA GLY A 30 6.29 -21.82 3.64
C GLY A 30 7.36 -21.94 2.56
N ARG A 31 7.89 -23.14 2.34
CA ARG A 31 8.89 -23.42 1.31
C ARG A 31 8.26 -23.37 -0.08
N VAL A 32 8.87 -22.58 -0.96
CA VAL A 32 8.50 -22.50 -2.38
C VAL A 32 9.16 -23.68 -3.14
N PRO A 33 8.52 -24.24 -4.17
CA PRO A 33 9.14 -25.26 -5.01
C PRO A 33 10.52 -24.81 -5.50
N SER A 34 11.49 -25.70 -5.42
CA SER A 34 12.86 -25.47 -5.87
C SER A 34 12.91 -25.26 -7.39
N GLU A 35 14.02 -24.71 -7.88
CA GLU A 35 14.25 -24.55 -9.32
C GLU A 35 14.03 -25.88 -10.08
N ASN A 36 14.47 -27.01 -9.52
CA ASN A 36 14.32 -28.34 -10.15
C ASN A 36 12.86 -28.83 -10.14
N GLU A 37 12.10 -28.51 -9.09
CA GLU A 37 10.66 -28.81 -9.02
C GLU A 37 9.88 -27.96 -10.03
N LEU A 38 10.16 -26.66 -10.12
CA LEU A 38 9.55 -25.77 -11.10
C LEU A 38 9.86 -26.18 -12.57
N VAL A 39 11.09 -26.66 -12.82
CA VAL A 39 11.48 -27.22 -14.13
C VAL A 39 10.60 -28.41 -14.49
N ARG A 40 10.37 -29.33 -13.54
CA ARG A 40 9.54 -30.54 -13.77
C ARG A 40 8.05 -30.20 -13.90
N GLU A 41 7.54 -29.29 -13.07
CA GLU A 41 6.12 -28.97 -13.03
C GLU A 41 5.66 -28.09 -14.20
N LEU A 42 6.51 -27.14 -14.62
CA LEU A 42 6.14 -26.13 -15.61
C LEU A 42 6.84 -26.29 -16.97
N ALA A 43 7.65 -27.32 -17.13
CA ALA A 43 8.43 -27.59 -18.36
C ALA A 43 9.26 -26.37 -18.83
N VAL A 44 9.85 -25.62 -17.87
CA VAL A 44 10.70 -24.45 -18.13
C VAL A 44 12.18 -24.78 -17.95
N SER A 45 13.06 -23.94 -18.48
CA SER A 45 14.50 -24.10 -18.22
C SER A 45 14.85 -23.71 -16.77
N ARG A 46 15.92 -24.30 -16.23
CA ARG A 46 16.43 -23.94 -14.91
C ARG A 46 16.78 -22.45 -14.78
N MET A 47 17.32 -21.85 -15.85
CA MET A 47 17.60 -20.42 -15.90
C MET A 47 16.33 -19.58 -15.80
N THR A 48 15.24 -20.00 -16.45
CA THR A 48 13.94 -19.34 -16.39
C THR A 48 13.37 -19.39 -14.97
N ALA A 49 13.39 -20.56 -14.34
CA ALA A 49 12.94 -20.73 -12.96
C ALA A 49 13.78 -19.88 -11.97
N ASN A 50 15.12 -19.93 -12.09
CA ASN A 50 16.04 -19.14 -11.24
C ASN A 50 15.80 -17.63 -11.38
N ARG A 51 15.65 -17.13 -12.62
CA ARG A 51 15.36 -15.73 -12.90
C ARG A 51 14.05 -15.29 -12.25
N ALA A 52 12.97 -16.07 -12.40
CA ALA A 52 11.69 -15.75 -11.79
C ALA A 52 11.77 -15.71 -10.25
N LEU A 53 12.41 -16.71 -9.64
CA LEU A 53 12.61 -16.73 -8.18
C LEU A 53 13.48 -15.56 -7.69
N LYS A 54 14.55 -15.20 -8.43
CA LYS A 54 15.38 -14.04 -8.10
C LYS A 54 14.59 -12.73 -8.14
N GLU A 55 13.76 -12.54 -9.15
CA GLU A 55 12.94 -11.33 -9.24
C GLU A 55 11.87 -11.29 -8.14
N LEU A 56 11.17 -12.41 -7.88
CA LEU A 56 10.23 -12.46 -6.76
C LEU A 56 10.93 -12.23 -5.40
N THR A 57 12.22 -12.60 -5.27
CA THR A 57 13.02 -12.29 -4.10
C THR A 57 13.38 -10.81 -4.04
N ALA A 58 13.78 -10.20 -5.16
CA ALA A 58 14.05 -8.77 -5.27
C ALA A 58 12.78 -7.93 -5.01
N ASP A 59 11.61 -8.44 -5.45
CA ASP A 59 10.30 -7.85 -5.19
C ASP A 59 9.83 -8.05 -3.72
N GLY A 60 10.62 -8.74 -2.86
CA GLY A 60 10.28 -8.99 -1.47
C GLY A 60 9.17 -10.00 -1.23
N VAL A 61 8.70 -10.68 -2.27
CA VAL A 61 7.67 -11.74 -2.18
C VAL A 61 8.25 -13.04 -1.62
N LEU A 62 9.52 -13.30 -1.93
CA LEU A 62 10.24 -14.49 -1.46
C LEU A 62 11.50 -14.09 -0.70
N VAL A 63 11.98 -14.99 0.17
CA VAL A 63 13.28 -14.91 0.83
C VAL A 63 14.11 -16.16 0.49
N ARG A 64 15.37 -15.95 0.09
CA ARG A 64 16.29 -17.05 -0.19
C ARG A 64 17.23 -17.25 0.99
N ILE A 65 17.24 -18.47 1.54
CA ILE A 65 18.16 -18.87 2.61
C ILE A 65 19.23 -19.78 1.98
N ALA A 66 20.48 -19.33 2.01
CA ALA A 66 21.58 -20.05 1.40
C ALA A 66 21.68 -21.48 1.97
N GLY A 67 21.78 -22.47 1.10
CA GLY A 67 21.87 -23.89 1.48
C GLY A 67 20.55 -24.54 1.93
N VAL A 68 19.48 -23.77 2.18
CA VAL A 68 18.20 -24.28 2.71
C VAL A 68 17.09 -24.25 1.66
N GLY A 69 16.93 -23.15 0.94
CA GLY A 69 15.89 -23.02 -0.09
C GLY A 69 15.33 -21.61 -0.23
N THR A 70 14.23 -21.53 -0.99
CA THR A 70 13.44 -20.32 -1.17
C THR A 70 12.11 -20.47 -0.43
N PHE A 71 11.72 -19.45 0.30
CA PHE A 71 10.51 -19.44 1.12
C PHE A 71 9.64 -18.25 0.75
N VAL A 72 8.33 -18.36 0.95
CA VAL A 72 7.45 -17.20 0.91
C VAL A 72 7.95 -16.26 2.01
N ALA A 73 8.28 -15.03 1.63
CA ALA A 73 8.63 -14.04 2.64
C ALA A 73 7.50 -14.04 3.66
N GLU A 74 7.80 -14.34 4.91
CA GLU A 74 6.92 -13.84 5.96
C GLU A 74 6.82 -12.36 5.64
N GLN A 75 5.62 -11.82 5.51
CA GLN A 75 5.43 -10.39 5.65
C GLN A 75 5.86 -10.03 7.09
N ARG A 76 7.14 -10.15 7.37
CA ARG A 76 7.77 -9.28 8.33
C ARG A 76 7.65 -7.93 7.64
N VAL A 77 6.51 -7.30 7.87
CA VAL A 77 6.49 -5.86 7.93
C VAL A 77 7.71 -5.58 8.80
N HIS A 78 8.84 -5.23 8.18
CA HIS A 78 9.88 -4.57 8.92
C HIS A 78 9.11 -3.40 9.52
N ALA A 79 8.78 -3.53 10.78
CA ALA A 79 8.12 -2.49 11.53
C ALA A 79 9.10 -1.32 11.56
N HIS A 80 9.13 -0.58 10.47
CA HIS A 80 9.37 0.83 10.57
C HIS A 80 8.31 1.30 11.58
N PRO A 81 8.66 2.15 12.53
CA PRO A 81 7.76 2.53 13.63
C PRO A 81 6.41 3.09 13.19
N LEU A 82 6.15 3.13 11.91
CA LEU A 82 4.92 3.55 11.24
C LEU A 82 4.37 2.40 10.39
N GLU A 83 3.61 1.51 11.00
CA GLU A 83 2.80 0.54 10.27
C GLU A 83 1.77 1.26 9.39
N VAL A 84 1.50 0.69 8.20
CA VAL A 84 0.39 1.14 7.35
C VAL A 84 -0.90 0.59 7.95
N ARG A 85 -1.47 1.28 8.94
CA ARG A 85 -2.71 0.88 9.59
C ARG A 85 -3.92 1.51 8.92
N ASN A 86 -5.04 0.79 9.02
CA ASN A 86 -6.35 1.28 8.63
C ASN A 86 -6.98 2.01 9.81
N ILE A 87 -7.29 3.28 9.67
CA ILE A 87 -7.91 4.09 10.73
C ILE A 87 -9.25 3.52 11.21
N ALA A 88 -10.00 2.88 10.32
CA ALA A 88 -11.26 2.23 10.70
C ALA A 88 -11.05 1.10 11.70
N ASP A 89 -10.02 0.29 11.50
CA ASP A 89 -9.68 -0.84 12.38
C ASP A 89 -9.12 -0.33 13.72
N GLU A 90 -8.33 0.74 13.70
CA GLU A 90 -7.85 1.38 14.93
C GLU A 90 -9.00 1.90 15.80
N ILE A 91 -10.00 2.55 15.19
CA ILE A 91 -11.17 3.07 15.90
C ILE A 91 -12.03 1.93 16.45
N ARG A 92 -12.31 0.91 15.65
CA ARG A 92 -13.08 -0.28 16.05
C ARG A 92 -12.38 -1.07 17.17
N ALA A 93 -11.04 -1.19 17.10
CA ALA A 93 -10.26 -1.88 18.13
C ALA A 93 -10.33 -1.18 19.51
N ARG A 94 -10.63 0.13 19.54
CA ARG A 94 -10.91 0.88 20.78
C ARG A 94 -12.37 0.76 21.24
N GLY A 95 -13.22 -0.02 20.51
CA GLY A 95 -14.64 -0.19 20.82
C GLY A 95 -15.53 0.98 20.39
N HIS A 96 -15.03 1.87 19.52
CA HIS A 96 -15.77 3.04 19.09
C HIS A 96 -16.38 2.86 17.69
N GLU A 97 -17.47 3.59 17.42
CA GLU A 97 -18.11 3.62 16.13
C GLU A 97 -17.22 4.39 15.11
N TYR A 98 -16.91 3.71 14.01
CA TYR A 98 -16.25 4.35 12.88
C TYR A 98 -17.25 4.89 11.88
N ARG A 99 -17.06 6.14 11.46
CA ARG A 99 -17.81 6.77 10.36
C ARG A 99 -16.87 7.54 9.44
N VAL A 100 -17.27 7.73 8.21
CA VAL A 100 -16.52 8.48 7.22
C VAL A 100 -17.43 9.41 6.44
N LYS A 101 -16.91 10.59 6.05
CA LYS A 101 -17.56 11.50 5.13
C LYS A 101 -16.66 11.72 3.93
N VAL A 102 -17.15 11.37 2.75
CA VAL A 102 -16.50 11.68 1.47
C VAL A 102 -16.76 13.15 1.13
N ILE A 103 -15.70 13.93 1.01
CA ILE A 103 -15.74 15.36 0.70
C ILE A 103 -15.54 15.58 -0.80
N ALA A 104 -14.62 14.84 -1.40
CA ALA A 104 -14.35 14.86 -2.84
C ALA A 104 -13.88 13.49 -3.31
N LEU A 105 -14.30 13.13 -4.52
CA LEU A 105 -13.89 11.90 -5.21
C LEU A 105 -13.96 12.17 -6.72
N ASN A 106 -12.81 12.40 -7.37
CA ASN A 106 -12.74 12.79 -8.76
C ASN A 106 -11.36 12.52 -9.36
N THR A 107 -11.25 12.64 -10.69
CA THR A 107 -9.95 12.64 -11.37
C THR A 107 -9.37 14.06 -11.37
N VAL A 108 -8.05 14.15 -11.17
CA VAL A 108 -7.27 15.39 -11.30
C VAL A 108 -6.10 15.19 -12.26
N GLN A 109 -5.63 16.28 -12.85
CA GLN A 109 -4.38 16.27 -13.63
C GLN A 109 -3.19 16.49 -12.69
N ALA A 110 -2.16 15.66 -12.84
CA ALA A 110 -0.95 15.78 -12.04
C ALA A 110 -0.24 17.11 -12.32
N SER A 111 -0.14 17.97 -11.31
CA SER A 111 0.78 19.10 -11.33
C SER A 111 2.21 18.63 -11.53
N ARG A 112 3.13 19.54 -11.86
CA ARG A 112 4.55 19.19 -12.00
C ARG A 112 5.10 18.51 -10.74
N GLU A 113 4.78 19.01 -9.56
CA GLU A 113 5.19 18.43 -8.28
C GLU A 113 4.62 17.04 -8.06
N LEU A 114 3.30 16.85 -8.28
CA LEU A 114 2.67 15.54 -8.17
C LEU A 114 3.23 14.54 -9.17
N ALA A 115 3.48 14.97 -10.40
CA ALA A 115 4.04 14.14 -11.45
C ALA A 115 5.44 13.61 -11.09
N GLU A 116 6.30 14.47 -10.53
CA GLU A 116 7.61 14.07 -10.01
C GLU A 116 7.49 13.04 -8.87
N ARG A 117 6.59 13.28 -7.92
CA ARG A 117 6.34 12.37 -6.79
C ARG A 117 5.75 11.02 -7.21
N PHE A 118 4.92 10.99 -8.26
CA PHE A 118 4.35 9.76 -8.84
C PHE A 118 5.26 9.11 -9.88
N GLN A 119 6.32 9.78 -10.34
CA GLN A 119 7.18 9.34 -11.44
C GLN A 119 6.38 9.14 -12.74
N VAL A 120 5.48 10.08 -13.02
CA VAL A 120 4.65 10.13 -14.24
C VAL A 120 4.88 11.45 -14.98
N ARG A 121 4.26 11.62 -16.16
CA ARG A 121 4.30 12.90 -16.88
C ARG A 121 3.39 13.92 -16.23
N ALA A 122 3.79 15.21 -16.26
CA ALA A 122 2.89 16.29 -15.88
C ALA A 122 1.62 16.23 -16.74
N GLY A 123 0.45 16.49 -16.13
CA GLY A 123 -0.85 16.34 -16.78
C GLY A 123 -1.38 14.91 -16.83
N SER A 124 -0.65 13.90 -16.33
CA SER A 124 -1.22 12.56 -16.20
C SER A 124 -2.43 12.57 -15.28
N ALA A 125 -3.45 11.78 -15.64
CA ALA A 125 -4.64 11.62 -14.80
C ALA A 125 -4.28 10.85 -13.52
N LEU A 126 -4.71 11.37 -12.38
CA LEU A 126 -4.65 10.73 -11.07
C LEU A 126 -6.05 10.75 -10.46
N ASP A 127 -6.41 9.68 -9.79
CA ASP A 127 -7.62 9.65 -8.97
C ASP A 127 -7.36 10.37 -7.66
N TYR A 128 -8.31 11.18 -7.23
CA TYR A 128 -8.22 12.00 -6.03
C TYR A 128 -9.38 11.71 -5.09
N SER A 129 -9.09 11.62 -3.80
CA SER A 129 -10.10 11.58 -2.76
C SER A 129 -9.72 12.48 -1.58
N LEU A 130 -10.75 13.10 -0.99
CA LEU A 130 -10.67 13.81 0.28
C LEU A 130 -11.75 13.27 1.19
N LEU A 131 -11.35 12.67 2.30
CA LEU A 131 -12.24 12.05 3.28
C LEU A 131 -11.98 12.61 4.66
N THR A 132 -13.04 12.64 5.48
CA THR A 132 -12.92 12.87 6.92
C THR A 132 -13.39 11.62 7.64
N HIS A 133 -12.52 11.04 8.46
CA HIS A 133 -12.78 9.86 9.29
C HIS A 133 -13.13 10.31 10.71
N PHE A 134 -14.14 9.66 11.28
CA PHE A 134 -14.69 10.04 12.57
C PHE A 134 -14.65 8.85 13.54
N GLU A 135 -14.33 9.15 14.79
CA GLU A 135 -14.54 8.29 15.94
C GLU A 135 -15.79 8.80 16.67
N GLY A 136 -16.92 8.05 16.53
CA GLY A 136 -18.23 8.56 16.95
C GLY A 136 -18.61 9.87 16.25
N ALA A 137 -18.73 10.97 16.99
CA ALA A 137 -19.04 12.31 16.45
C ALA A 137 -17.79 13.17 16.18
N LEU A 138 -16.61 12.74 16.64
CA LEU A 138 -15.38 13.53 16.57
C LEU A 138 -14.59 13.22 15.30
N PRO A 139 -14.20 14.22 14.50
CA PRO A 139 -13.29 14.01 13.37
C PRO A 139 -11.90 13.69 13.92
N LEU A 140 -11.35 12.55 13.52
CA LEU A 140 -10.05 12.04 13.96
C LEU A 140 -8.97 12.15 12.88
N GLN A 141 -9.35 12.02 11.61
CA GLN A 141 -8.40 12.09 10.50
C GLN A 141 -9.04 12.78 9.29
N VAL A 142 -8.31 13.65 8.63
CA VAL A 142 -8.57 14.02 7.24
C VAL A 142 -7.55 13.31 6.36
N GLU A 143 -8.05 12.53 5.41
CA GLU A 143 -7.24 11.84 4.42
C GLU A 143 -7.38 12.54 3.07
N GLU A 144 -6.30 13.12 2.56
CA GLU A 144 -6.15 13.64 1.22
C GLU A 144 -5.27 12.69 0.43
N ARG A 145 -5.83 12.04 -0.60
CA ARG A 145 -5.14 10.98 -1.32
C ARG A 145 -5.19 11.16 -2.82
N TYR A 146 -4.05 10.91 -3.45
CA TYR A 146 -3.91 10.74 -4.89
C TYR A 146 -3.55 9.29 -5.18
N VAL A 147 -4.14 8.71 -6.23
CA VAL A 147 -3.96 7.30 -6.62
C VAL A 147 -3.64 7.23 -8.10
N ASN A 148 -2.69 6.41 -8.48
CA ASN A 148 -2.36 6.13 -9.86
C ASN A 148 -3.35 5.10 -10.43
N PRO A 149 -4.24 5.45 -11.38
CA PRO A 149 -5.24 4.54 -11.91
C PRO A 149 -4.63 3.34 -12.64
N LEU A 150 -3.37 3.43 -13.08
CA LEU A 150 -2.66 2.29 -13.70
C LEU A 150 -2.17 1.28 -12.67
N ALA A 151 -1.95 1.70 -11.42
CA ALA A 151 -1.53 0.82 -10.33
C ALA A 151 -2.73 0.30 -9.52
N ALA A 152 -3.81 1.07 -9.45
CA ALA A 152 -5.02 0.74 -8.69
C ALA A 152 -6.29 1.09 -9.49
N PRO A 153 -6.61 0.32 -10.55
CA PRO A 153 -7.77 0.59 -11.38
C PRO A 153 -9.08 0.47 -10.60
N GLY A 154 -10.06 1.28 -10.95
CA GLY A 154 -11.39 1.25 -10.34
C GLY A 154 -11.49 1.98 -9.00
N TYR A 155 -10.52 2.78 -8.60
CA TYR A 155 -10.53 3.52 -7.33
C TYR A 155 -11.77 4.40 -7.18
N LEU A 156 -12.12 5.19 -8.19
CA LEU A 156 -13.27 6.11 -8.17
C LEU A 156 -14.64 5.41 -8.19
N ALA A 157 -14.69 4.13 -8.59
CA ALA A 157 -15.94 3.37 -8.64
C ALA A 157 -16.35 2.80 -7.27
N ASN A 158 -15.55 3.03 -6.22
CA ASN A 158 -15.81 2.47 -4.90
C ASN A 158 -16.63 3.41 -4.02
N ASP A 159 -17.48 2.81 -3.21
CA ASP A 159 -18.20 3.49 -2.13
C ASP A 159 -17.32 3.54 -0.88
N PHE A 160 -16.59 4.63 -0.72
CA PHE A 160 -15.72 4.84 0.45
C PHE A 160 -16.48 5.11 1.75
N THR A 161 -17.79 5.06 1.76
CA THR A 161 -18.56 4.99 3.00
C THR A 161 -18.60 3.58 3.59
N ARG A 162 -18.33 2.54 2.77
CA ARG A 162 -18.35 1.12 3.15
C ARG A 162 -16.96 0.50 3.23
N VAL A 163 -16.05 0.91 2.34
CA VAL A 163 -14.69 0.38 2.22
C VAL A 163 -13.73 1.55 2.35
N THR A 164 -12.69 1.43 3.16
CA THR A 164 -11.69 2.51 3.24
C THR A 164 -10.77 2.50 2.02
N PRO A 165 -10.14 3.65 1.66
CA PRO A 165 -9.10 3.67 0.63
C PRO A 165 -7.96 2.69 0.91
N HIS A 166 -7.65 2.47 2.19
CA HIS A 166 -6.64 1.51 2.62
C HIS A 166 -7.03 0.07 2.25
N GLU A 167 -8.23 -0.38 2.63
CA GLU A 167 -8.75 -1.73 2.31
C GLU A 167 -8.80 -1.97 0.79
N PHE A 168 -9.28 -0.96 0.04
CA PHE A 168 -9.31 -1.04 -1.41
C PHE A 168 -7.91 -1.22 -1.99
N LEU A 169 -6.95 -0.38 -1.58
CA LEU A 169 -5.59 -0.41 -2.12
C LEU A 169 -4.85 -1.71 -1.80
N ILE A 170 -5.00 -2.27 -0.59
CA ILE A 170 -4.40 -3.56 -0.25
C ILE A 170 -4.90 -4.66 -1.19
N ARG A 171 -6.18 -4.64 -1.53
CA ARG A 171 -6.81 -5.65 -2.39
C ARG A 171 -6.39 -5.53 -3.85
N VAL A 172 -6.29 -4.30 -4.39
CA VAL A 172 -6.10 -4.04 -5.83
C VAL A 172 -4.65 -3.76 -6.19
N ALA A 173 -3.92 -3.11 -5.29
CA ALA A 173 -2.51 -2.73 -5.45
C ALA A 173 -1.70 -3.21 -4.24
N PRO A 174 -1.40 -4.53 -4.14
CA PRO A 174 -0.71 -5.10 -3.00
C PRO A 174 0.57 -4.33 -2.66
N LEU A 175 0.68 -3.97 -1.40
CA LEU A 175 1.76 -3.12 -0.89
C LEU A 175 3.10 -3.84 -0.98
N GLN A 176 4.04 -3.31 -1.75
CA GLN A 176 5.42 -3.80 -1.83
C GLN A 176 6.37 -2.97 -0.99
N ARG A 177 6.15 -1.66 -0.94
CA ARG A 177 6.95 -0.72 -0.16
C ARG A 177 6.10 0.48 0.24
N ALA A 178 6.36 1.01 1.44
CA ALA A 178 5.80 2.28 1.90
C ALA A 178 6.91 3.20 2.41
N GLU A 179 6.79 4.47 2.10
CA GLU A 179 7.61 5.54 2.66
C GLU A 179 6.72 6.44 3.49
N HIS A 180 7.18 6.77 4.70
CA HIS A 180 6.44 7.64 5.62
C HIS A 180 7.30 8.82 6.05
N THR A 181 6.65 9.97 6.19
CA THR A 181 7.21 11.13 6.86
C THR A 181 6.18 11.66 7.82
N VAL A 182 6.60 11.95 9.05
CA VAL A 182 5.75 12.53 10.08
C VAL A 182 6.22 13.93 10.38
N ARG A 183 5.28 14.88 10.45
CA ARG A 183 5.54 16.29 10.78
C ARG A 183 4.43 16.83 11.65
N ALA A 184 4.79 17.70 12.58
CA ALA A 184 3.84 18.60 13.23
C ALA A 184 3.74 19.89 12.40
N LEU A 185 2.53 20.38 12.18
CA LEU A 185 2.29 21.62 11.43
C LEU A 185 0.98 22.29 11.86
N ALA A 186 0.89 23.61 11.64
CA ALA A 186 -0.38 24.30 11.65
C ALA A 186 -1.08 24.06 10.29
N PRO A 187 -2.24 23.37 10.27
CA PRO A 187 -2.92 23.05 9.02
C PRO A 187 -3.62 24.29 8.43
N ASP A 188 -3.89 24.23 7.14
CA ASP A 188 -4.64 25.28 6.43
C ASP A 188 -6.10 25.38 6.93
N ARG A 189 -6.82 26.44 6.50
CA ARG A 189 -8.20 26.70 6.91
C ARG A 189 -9.16 25.58 6.52
N ARG A 190 -8.93 24.87 5.41
CA ARG A 190 -9.76 23.75 4.93
C ARG A 190 -9.64 22.57 5.89
N ILE A 191 -8.42 22.14 6.19
CA ILE A 191 -8.15 21.03 7.11
C ILE A 191 -8.62 21.35 8.52
N ARG A 192 -8.36 22.57 9.02
CA ARG A 192 -8.86 23.04 10.33
C ARG A 192 -10.38 22.88 10.46
N ARG A 193 -11.12 23.31 9.45
CA ARG A 193 -12.59 23.22 9.43
C ARG A 193 -13.07 21.76 9.40
N LEU A 194 -12.43 20.91 8.58
CA LEU A 194 -12.81 19.49 8.47
C LEU A 194 -12.54 18.72 9.75
N LEU A 195 -11.44 19.03 10.45
CA LEU A 195 -11.07 18.43 11.73
C LEU A 195 -11.74 19.12 12.95
N LYS A 196 -12.47 20.22 12.73
CA LYS A 196 -13.05 21.05 13.81
C LYS A 196 -12.00 21.40 14.88
N LEU A 197 -10.85 21.93 14.42
CA LEU A 197 -9.77 22.37 15.33
C LEU A 197 -10.09 23.73 15.94
N GLU A 198 -9.80 23.84 17.22
CA GLU A 198 -9.96 25.09 17.97
C GLU A 198 -8.59 25.79 18.16
N GLY A 199 -8.63 27.11 18.35
CA GLY A 199 -7.43 27.91 18.60
C GLY A 199 -6.30 27.62 17.60
N ASP A 200 -5.06 27.53 18.09
CA ASP A 200 -3.86 27.25 17.30
C ASP A 200 -3.42 25.77 17.35
N GLU A 201 -4.38 24.89 17.51
CA GLU A 201 -4.10 23.44 17.58
C GLU A 201 -3.31 22.97 16.37
N ALA A 202 -2.17 22.31 16.61
CA ALA A 202 -1.33 21.71 15.59
C ALA A 202 -1.88 20.35 15.17
N CYS A 203 -1.58 19.96 13.93
CA CYS A 203 -1.83 18.62 13.40
C CYS A 203 -0.54 17.82 13.33
N LEU A 204 -0.67 16.52 13.58
CA LEU A 204 0.27 15.54 13.12
C LEU A 204 -0.07 15.19 11.66
N LEU A 205 0.82 15.48 10.73
CA LEU A 205 0.72 15.07 9.34
C LEU A 205 1.57 13.81 9.12
N ILE A 206 0.90 12.71 8.74
CA ILE A 206 1.57 11.52 8.24
C ILE A 206 1.46 11.55 6.72
N ARG A 207 2.58 11.78 6.06
CA ARG A 207 2.68 11.72 4.61
C ARG A 207 3.13 10.33 4.20
N ARG A 208 2.32 9.64 3.40
CA ARG A 208 2.55 8.24 3.01
C ARG A 208 2.63 8.11 1.49
N ARG A 209 3.65 7.43 1.02
CA ARG A 209 3.83 7.05 -0.39
C ARG A 209 3.90 5.53 -0.47
N THR A 210 3.04 4.92 -1.27
CA THR A 210 2.97 3.46 -1.41
C THR A 210 3.33 3.03 -2.82
N PHE A 211 3.93 1.85 -2.91
CA PHE A 211 4.38 1.28 -4.18
C PHE A 211 3.76 -0.10 -4.39
N SER A 212 3.37 -0.35 -5.62
CA SER A 212 2.88 -1.64 -6.12
C SER A 212 3.35 -1.86 -7.54
N GLN A 213 3.78 -3.07 -7.87
CA GLN A 213 4.23 -3.46 -9.21
C GLN A 213 5.30 -2.52 -9.79
N GLY A 214 6.25 -2.08 -8.94
CA GLY A 214 7.33 -1.18 -9.32
C GLY A 214 6.89 0.27 -9.63
N ARG A 215 5.65 0.66 -9.32
CA ARG A 215 5.09 2.00 -9.53
C ARG A 215 4.66 2.62 -8.23
N VAL A 216 4.62 3.95 -8.18
CA VAL A 216 3.94 4.66 -7.11
C VAL A 216 2.43 4.44 -7.28
N ALA A 217 1.82 3.74 -6.33
CA ALA A 217 0.40 3.44 -6.33
C ALA A 217 -0.43 4.57 -5.71
N SER A 218 0.02 5.13 -4.57
CA SER A 218 -0.67 6.24 -3.95
C SER A 218 0.25 7.18 -3.17
N LEU A 219 -0.20 8.42 -3.05
CA LEU A 219 0.30 9.45 -2.13
C LEU A 219 -0.84 9.87 -1.22
N ALA A 220 -0.66 9.81 0.09
CA ALA A 220 -1.66 10.25 1.06
C ALA A 220 -1.05 11.20 2.07
N ASP A 221 -1.73 12.32 2.29
CA ASP A 221 -1.50 13.23 3.40
C ASP A 221 -2.61 12.97 4.43
N LEU A 222 -2.24 12.45 5.60
CA LEU A 222 -3.13 12.05 6.68
C LEU A 222 -2.94 13.04 7.84
N TYR A 223 -3.93 13.91 8.02
CA TYR A 223 -3.91 14.96 9.05
C TYR A 223 -4.68 14.48 10.28
N HIS A 224 -4.04 14.51 11.43
CA HIS A 224 -4.64 14.13 12.71
C HIS A 224 -4.54 15.31 13.68
N PRO A 225 -5.60 15.62 14.45
CA PRO A 225 -5.52 16.61 15.53
C PRO A 225 -4.51 16.17 16.59
N GLY A 226 -3.58 17.07 16.97
CA GLY A 226 -2.55 16.75 17.95
C GLY A 226 -3.11 16.40 19.34
N SER A 227 -4.28 16.93 19.69
CA SER A 227 -4.97 16.63 20.95
C SER A 227 -5.71 15.27 20.97
N ARG A 228 -5.89 14.62 19.80
CA ARG A 228 -6.74 13.44 19.65
C ARG A 228 -6.00 12.22 19.10
N TYR A 229 -4.78 12.39 18.64
CA TYR A 229 -4.03 11.32 18.02
C TYR A 229 -2.57 11.30 18.44
N GLU A 230 -2.08 10.12 18.75
CA GLU A 230 -0.70 9.86 19.16
C GLU A 230 -0.12 8.72 18.32
N LEU A 231 1.14 8.83 17.94
CA LEU A 231 1.91 7.76 17.33
C LEU A 231 2.79 7.10 18.39
N ALA A 232 2.48 5.87 18.73
CA ALA A 232 3.28 5.06 19.63
C ALA A 232 3.96 3.91 18.86
N ALA A 233 5.25 3.68 19.12
CA ALA A 233 5.99 2.55 18.61
C ALA A 233 6.71 1.85 19.77
N ASN A 234 6.56 0.53 19.85
CA ASN A 234 7.31 -0.29 20.80
C ASN A 234 8.58 -0.80 20.10
N CYS A 235 9.73 -0.35 20.55
CA CYS A 235 11.03 -0.85 20.13
C CYS A 235 11.58 -1.77 21.23
N GLN A 236 11.83 -3.04 20.91
CA GLN A 236 12.63 -3.90 21.77
C GLN A 236 14.10 -3.73 21.35
N PRO A 237 15.02 -3.42 22.29
CA PRO A 237 16.44 -3.42 21.98
C PRO A 237 16.86 -4.82 21.56
N ARG A 238 17.71 -4.90 20.53
CA ARG A 238 18.33 -6.16 20.08
C ARG A 238 19.40 -6.61 21.04
#